data_27d7f087af9cc2920cd6613156071b20
#
_entry.id   27d7f087af9cc2920cd6613156071b20
#
_cell.length_a   1.000
_cell.length_b   1.000
_cell.length_c   1.000
_cell.angle_alpha   90.00
_cell.angle_beta   90.00
_cell.angle_gamma   90.00
#
_symmetry.space_group_name_H-M   'P 1'
#
loop_
_entity.id
_entity.type
_entity.pdbx_description
1 polymer ?
#
loop_
_entity_poly.entity_id
_entity_poly.type
_entity_poly.pdbx_seq_one_letter_code
_entity_poly.pdbx_strand_id
1 'polypeptide(L)'
;MKKTDNYESFINKYDMLTTLNEKEKAILESIRFRDEDQSQKSGAILAFSGLMIATSTVQLSSSPDSILYIHSGNFMMLLNKIGLMVLFLSSFISLRGMTLSSTYSDKKEEALPQFAKHISRRANLVKYSIFVAAIGSILILVSFFSALFF
;
A
#
# COMPACT_ATOMS: atom_id res chain seq x y z
N MET A 1 -6.58 -17.92 29.12
CA MET A 1 -7.89 -17.23 29.09
C MET A 1 -8.17 -16.39 27.82
N LYS A 2 -7.27 -16.27 26.84
CA LYS A 2 -7.50 -15.45 25.59
C LYS A 2 -8.04 -16.23 24.36
N LYS A 3 -8.19 -17.54 24.45
CA LYS A 3 -8.62 -18.37 23.28
C LYS A 3 -10.13 -18.54 23.14
N THR A 4 -10.87 -18.44 24.24
CA THR A 4 -12.34 -18.56 24.26
C THR A 4 -13.01 -17.30 23.73
N ASP A 5 -12.49 -16.10 24.04
CA ASP A 5 -13.05 -14.82 23.58
C ASP A 5 -13.04 -14.67 22.03
N ASN A 6 -12.04 -15.25 21.37
CA ASN A 6 -11.97 -15.21 19.89
C ASN A 6 -13.01 -16.12 19.22
N TYR A 7 -13.34 -17.24 19.82
CA TYR A 7 -14.30 -18.19 19.23
C TYR A 7 -15.74 -17.70 19.40
N GLU A 8 -16.09 -17.18 20.58
CA GLU A 8 -17.42 -16.57 20.83
C GLU A 8 -17.64 -15.33 19.95
N SER A 9 -16.64 -14.47 19.83
CA SER A 9 -16.66 -13.31 18.91
C SER A 9 -16.84 -13.74 17.45
N PHE A 10 -16.24 -14.85 17.03
CA PHE A 10 -16.42 -15.39 15.68
C PHE A 10 -17.83 -15.92 15.45
N ILE A 11 -18.39 -16.66 16.40
CA ILE A 11 -19.76 -17.20 16.31
C ILE A 11 -20.78 -16.06 16.28
N ASN A 12 -20.65 -15.06 17.15
CA ASN A 12 -21.53 -13.89 17.18
C ASN A 12 -21.51 -13.12 15.84
N LYS A 13 -20.33 -13.01 15.21
CA LYS A 13 -20.22 -12.42 13.88
C LYS A 13 -20.86 -13.27 12.79
N TYR A 14 -20.75 -14.59 12.88
CA TYR A 14 -21.38 -15.50 11.95
C TYR A 14 -22.90 -15.45 12.06
N ASP A 15 -23.45 -15.47 13.28
CA ASP A 15 -24.88 -15.33 13.55
C ASP A 15 -25.41 -13.98 13.05
N MET A 16 -24.65 -12.91 13.23
CA MET A 16 -24.96 -11.60 12.67
C MET A 16 -25.08 -11.63 11.14
N LEU A 17 -24.18 -12.36 10.44
CA LEU A 17 -24.20 -12.48 8.98
C LEU A 17 -25.43 -13.27 8.48
N THR A 18 -25.91 -14.24 9.23
CA THR A 18 -27.10 -15.04 8.88
C THR A 18 -28.40 -14.27 9.00
N THR A 19 -28.43 -13.21 9.82
CA THR A 19 -29.60 -12.34 10.04
C THR A 19 -29.74 -11.17 9.08
N LEU A 20 -28.79 -11.03 8.11
CA LEU A 20 -28.78 -9.92 7.16
C LEU A 20 -29.89 -10.05 6.12
N ASN A 21 -30.56 -8.93 5.83
CA ASN A 21 -31.47 -8.80 4.71
C ASN A 21 -30.72 -8.82 3.37
N GLU A 22 -31.41 -9.08 2.25
CA GLU A 22 -30.84 -9.11 0.90
C GLU A 22 -30.08 -7.82 0.53
N LYS A 23 -30.61 -6.65 0.92
CA LYS A 23 -29.93 -5.35 0.72
C LYS A 23 -28.64 -5.24 1.52
N GLU A 24 -28.65 -5.72 2.75
CA GLU A 24 -27.48 -5.69 3.64
C GLU A 24 -26.43 -6.67 3.17
N LYS A 25 -26.81 -7.84 2.65
CA LYS A 25 -25.90 -8.79 2.01
C LYS A 25 -25.23 -8.18 0.78
N ALA A 26 -25.99 -7.51 -0.10
CA ALA A 26 -25.44 -6.83 -1.27
C ALA A 26 -24.45 -5.71 -0.89
N ILE A 27 -24.76 -4.94 0.16
CA ILE A 27 -23.85 -3.93 0.70
C ILE A 27 -22.57 -4.58 1.22
N LEU A 28 -22.68 -5.65 2.01
CA LEU A 28 -21.53 -6.35 2.58
C LEU A 28 -20.64 -6.93 1.47
N GLU A 29 -21.23 -7.51 0.43
CA GLU A 29 -20.52 -8.05 -0.72
C GLU A 29 -19.78 -6.95 -1.50
N SER A 30 -20.44 -5.81 -1.73
CA SER A 30 -19.81 -4.64 -2.34
C SER A 30 -18.63 -4.11 -1.51
N ILE A 31 -18.77 -4.09 -0.19
CA ILE A 31 -17.74 -3.69 0.75
C ILE A 31 -16.56 -4.67 0.70
N ARG A 32 -16.83 -5.98 0.72
CA ARG A 32 -15.81 -7.03 0.62
C ARG A 32 -15.03 -6.94 -0.69
N PHE A 33 -15.72 -6.77 -1.80
CA PHE A 33 -15.10 -6.57 -3.10
C PHE A 33 -14.16 -5.36 -3.11
N ARG A 34 -14.59 -4.24 -2.52
CA ARG A 34 -13.75 -3.04 -2.39
C ARG A 34 -12.52 -3.28 -1.51
N ASP A 35 -12.65 -4.04 -0.43
CA ASP A 35 -11.53 -4.35 0.45
C ASP A 35 -10.49 -5.22 -0.25
N GLU A 36 -10.93 -6.19 -1.02
CA GLU A 36 -10.08 -7.04 -1.84
C GLU A 36 -9.36 -6.23 -2.93
N ASP A 37 -10.07 -5.37 -3.66
CA ASP A 37 -9.50 -4.46 -4.65
C ASP A 37 -8.41 -3.54 -4.04
N GLN A 38 -8.64 -2.99 -2.83
CA GLN A 38 -7.65 -2.19 -2.13
C GLN A 38 -6.41 -3.02 -1.72
N SER A 39 -6.60 -4.26 -1.32
CA SER A 39 -5.50 -5.17 -0.97
C SER A 39 -4.65 -5.50 -2.20
N GLN A 40 -5.26 -5.79 -3.33
CA GLN A 40 -4.56 -6.04 -4.60
C GLN A 40 -3.78 -4.82 -5.06
N LYS A 41 -4.38 -3.62 -5.02
CA LYS A 41 -3.70 -2.36 -5.35
C LYS A 41 -2.51 -2.10 -4.45
N SER A 42 -2.64 -2.32 -3.14
CA SER A 42 -1.54 -2.18 -2.20
C SER A 42 -0.40 -3.16 -2.50
N GLY A 43 -0.72 -4.42 -2.82
CA GLY A 43 0.25 -5.42 -3.22
C GLY A 43 1.01 -5.02 -4.50
N ALA A 44 0.28 -4.52 -5.50
CA ALA A 44 0.88 -4.04 -6.74
C ALA A 44 1.84 -2.85 -6.52
N ILE A 45 1.47 -1.91 -5.64
CA ILE A 45 2.33 -0.78 -5.29
C ILE A 45 3.61 -1.26 -4.59
N LEU A 46 3.49 -2.21 -3.65
CA LEU A 46 4.64 -2.77 -2.96
C LEU A 46 5.59 -3.48 -3.92
N ALA A 47 5.07 -4.29 -4.85
CA ALA A 47 5.85 -4.97 -5.87
C ALA A 47 6.56 -3.98 -6.80
N PHE A 48 5.83 -2.98 -7.30
CA PHE A 48 6.37 -1.92 -8.14
C PHE A 48 7.45 -1.10 -7.43
N SER A 49 7.18 -0.66 -6.20
CA SER A 49 8.15 0.08 -5.40
C SER A 49 9.41 -0.76 -5.12
N GLY A 50 9.26 -2.05 -4.84
CA GLY A 50 10.37 -2.98 -4.65
C GLY A 50 11.26 -3.09 -5.89
N LEU A 51 10.65 -3.21 -7.08
CA LEU A 51 11.38 -3.23 -8.35
C LEU A 51 12.16 -1.92 -8.59
N MET A 52 11.51 -0.79 -8.36
CA MET A 52 12.15 0.54 -8.53
C MET A 52 13.28 0.76 -7.51
N ILE A 53 13.12 0.28 -6.28
CA ILE A 53 14.18 0.32 -5.27
C ILE A 53 15.37 -0.54 -5.71
N ALA A 54 15.12 -1.74 -6.22
CA ALA A 54 16.19 -2.63 -6.70
C ALA A 54 16.98 -1.99 -7.85
N THR A 55 16.30 -1.42 -8.85
CA THR A 55 16.97 -0.73 -9.98
C THR A 55 17.76 0.49 -9.53
N SER A 56 17.20 1.29 -8.61
CA SER A 56 17.89 2.44 -8.01
C SER A 56 19.15 2.03 -7.23
N THR A 57 19.07 0.91 -6.50
CA THR A 57 20.20 0.38 -5.73
C THR A 57 21.34 -0.05 -6.65
N VAL A 58 21.05 -0.67 -7.80
CA VAL A 58 22.06 -1.02 -8.80
C VAL A 58 22.80 0.22 -9.28
N GLN A 59 22.09 1.31 -9.57
CA GLN A 59 22.72 2.57 -9.97
C GLN A 59 23.63 3.14 -8.88
N LEU A 60 23.19 3.15 -7.63
CA LEU A 60 23.97 3.67 -6.50
C LEU A 60 25.16 2.78 -6.11
N SER A 61 25.09 1.47 -6.43
CA SER A 61 26.17 0.50 -6.16
C SER A 61 27.17 0.40 -7.29
N SER A 62 26.99 1.14 -8.37
CA SER A 62 27.90 1.14 -9.51
C SER A 62 29.27 1.66 -9.09
N SER A 63 30.34 1.05 -9.61
CA SER A 63 31.72 1.50 -9.32
C SER A 63 31.95 2.91 -9.87
N PRO A 64 32.88 3.69 -9.26
CA PRO A 64 33.25 5.02 -9.76
C PRO A 64 33.67 5.06 -11.23
N ASP A 65 34.20 3.95 -11.75
CA ASP A 65 34.62 3.81 -13.15
C ASP A 65 33.47 3.39 -14.10
N SER A 66 32.28 3.16 -13.58
CA SER A 66 31.15 2.80 -14.42
C SER A 66 30.58 4.02 -15.16
N ILE A 67 30.07 3.80 -16.37
CA ILE A 67 29.45 4.84 -17.19
C ILE A 67 28.27 5.48 -16.40
N LEU A 68 27.51 4.69 -15.65
CA LEU A 68 26.40 5.17 -14.82
C LEU A 68 26.85 6.11 -13.70
N TYR A 69 28.03 5.93 -13.14
CA TYR A 69 28.59 6.80 -12.11
C TYR A 69 29.17 8.09 -12.69
N ILE A 70 29.98 7.98 -13.75
CA ILE A 70 30.69 9.10 -14.37
C ILE A 70 29.70 10.14 -14.93
N HIS A 71 28.62 9.68 -15.57
CA HIS A 71 27.62 10.56 -16.19
C HIS A 71 26.51 11.05 -15.24
N SER A 72 26.37 10.43 -14.05
CA SER A 72 25.26 10.78 -13.14
C SER A 72 25.43 12.13 -12.43
N GLY A 73 26.62 12.70 -12.30
CA GLY A 73 26.83 13.93 -11.55
C GLY A 73 26.30 13.90 -10.09
N ASN A 74 26.81 14.71 -9.20
CA ASN A 74 26.41 14.72 -7.79
C ASN A 74 24.91 15.05 -7.58
N PHE A 75 24.35 15.91 -8.43
CA PHE A 75 22.93 16.30 -8.33
C PHE A 75 21.99 15.14 -8.70
N MET A 76 22.29 14.39 -9.75
CA MET A 76 21.46 13.26 -10.17
C MET A 76 21.52 12.10 -9.18
N MET A 77 22.66 11.86 -8.55
CA MET A 77 22.77 10.90 -7.46
C MET A 77 21.94 11.31 -6.23
N LEU A 78 21.93 12.61 -5.90
CA LEU A 78 21.09 13.14 -4.83
C LEU A 78 19.62 12.93 -5.16
N LEU A 79 19.21 13.20 -6.39
CA LEU A 79 17.85 13.00 -6.88
C LEU A 79 17.40 11.53 -6.76
N ASN A 80 18.29 10.60 -7.12
CA ASN A 80 18.06 9.16 -6.98
C ASN A 80 17.88 8.75 -5.51
N LYS A 81 18.73 9.24 -4.60
CA LYS A 81 18.61 8.99 -3.15
C LYS A 81 17.29 9.51 -2.60
N ILE A 82 16.86 10.72 -2.98
CA ILE A 82 15.58 11.30 -2.58
C ILE A 82 14.42 10.45 -3.13
N GLY A 83 14.46 10.08 -4.40
CA GLY A 83 13.44 9.22 -5.02
C GLY A 83 13.31 7.87 -4.30
N LEU A 84 14.42 7.27 -3.91
CA LEU A 84 14.47 6.03 -3.15
C LEU A 84 13.80 6.19 -1.77
N MET A 85 14.11 7.26 -1.03
CA MET A 85 13.47 7.55 0.26
C MET A 85 11.94 7.74 0.11
N VAL A 86 11.51 8.41 -0.95
CA VAL A 86 10.09 8.62 -1.25
C VAL A 86 9.39 7.28 -1.56
N LEU A 87 10.04 6.37 -2.29
CA LEU A 87 9.51 5.03 -2.55
C LEU A 87 9.42 4.17 -1.29
N PHE A 88 10.40 4.23 -0.40
CA PHE A 88 10.30 3.59 0.90
C PHE A 88 9.08 4.12 1.69
N LEU A 89 8.89 5.43 1.73
CA LEU A 89 7.73 6.03 2.39
C LEU A 89 6.41 5.53 1.78
N SER A 90 6.30 5.46 0.45
CA SER A 90 5.15 4.89 -0.25
C SER A 90 4.90 3.45 0.17
N SER A 91 5.95 2.62 0.24
CA SER A 91 5.85 1.22 0.65
C SER A 91 5.33 1.08 2.08
N PHE A 92 5.78 1.93 3.02
CA PHE A 92 5.26 1.94 4.39
C PHE A 92 3.79 2.34 4.46
N ILE A 93 3.37 3.35 3.70
CA ILE A 93 1.97 3.77 3.63
C ILE A 93 1.10 2.63 3.08
N SER A 94 1.57 1.95 2.03
CA SER A 94 0.87 0.83 1.42
C SER A 94 0.77 -0.36 2.37
N LEU A 95 1.86 -0.72 3.05
CA LEU A 95 1.89 -1.78 4.05
C LEU A 95 0.93 -1.48 5.21
N ARG A 96 0.91 -0.24 5.70
CA ARG A 96 -0.05 0.18 6.71
C ARG A 96 -1.49 0.05 6.23
N GLY A 97 -1.76 0.34 4.96
CA GLY A 97 -3.07 0.11 4.35
C GLY A 97 -3.50 -1.36 4.38
N MET A 98 -2.57 -2.30 4.17
CA MET A 98 -2.84 -3.74 4.21
C MET A 98 -3.01 -4.26 5.63
N THR A 99 -2.20 -3.78 6.59
CA THR A 99 -2.17 -4.29 7.97
C THR A 99 -3.19 -3.63 8.88
N LEU A 100 -3.95 -2.63 8.38
CA LEU A 100 -4.96 -1.96 9.16
C LEU A 100 -6.06 -2.97 9.53
N SER A 101 -5.98 -3.49 10.74
CA SER A 101 -6.98 -4.37 11.35
C SER A 101 -7.94 -3.51 12.18
N SER A 102 -9.24 -3.70 12.00
CA SER A 102 -10.23 -3.06 12.86
C SER A 102 -11.03 -4.13 13.59
N THR A 103 -11.19 -3.93 14.88
CA THR A 103 -12.18 -4.63 15.68
C THR A 103 -13.55 -4.01 15.39
N TYR A 104 -14.47 -4.80 14.89
CA TYR A 104 -15.83 -4.37 14.62
C TYR A 104 -16.72 -4.68 15.81
N SER A 105 -17.74 -3.84 16.02
CA SER A 105 -18.77 -4.09 17.03
C SER A 105 -19.56 -5.36 16.69
N ASP A 106 -19.95 -6.11 17.70
CA ASP A 106 -20.80 -7.29 17.54
C ASP A 106 -22.28 -6.92 17.24
N LYS A 107 -22.61 -5.62 17.32
CA LYS A 107 -23.94 -5.11 16.97
C LYS A 107 -24.01 -4.74 15.49
N LYS A 108 -24.99 -5.33 14.78
CA LYS A 108 -25.22 -5.14 13.35
C LYS A 108 -25.33 -3.67 12.92
N GLU A 109 -26.04 -2.85 13.69
CA GLU A 109 -26.28 -1.44 13.36
C GLU A 109 -25.01 -0.60 13.39
N GLU A 110 -24.02 -0.98 14.21
CA GLU A 110 -22.76 -0.28 14.35
C GLU A 110 -21.66 -0.86 13.44
N ALA A 111 -21.73 -2.16 13.14
CA ALA A 111 -20.70 -2.86 12.38
C ALA A 111 -20.61 -2.38 10.92
N LEU A 112 -21.73 -2.25 10.22
CA LEU A 112 -21.75 -1.83 8.82
C LEU A 112 -21.17 -0.43 8.59
N PRO A 113 -21.54 0.63 9.34
CA PRO A 113 -20.91 1.94 9.18
C PRO A 113 -19.45 1.96 9.60
N GLN A 114 -19.03 1.19 10.61
CA GLN A 114 -17.64 1.04 10.99
C GLN A 114 -16.82 0.38 9.86
N PHE A 115 -17.37 -0.65 9.22
CA PHE A 115 -16.76 -1.33 8.08
C PHE A 115 -16.56 -0.38 6.90
N ALA A 116 -17.61 0.36 6.53
CA ALA A 116 -17.54 1.36 5.46
C ALA A 116 -16.49 2.45 5.72
N LYS A 117 -16.42 2.95 6.96
CA LYS A 117 -15.43 3.94 7.38
C LYS A 117 -14.01 3.39 7.31
N HIS A 118 -13.81 2.12 7.69
CA HIS A 118 -12.52 1.46 7.63
C HIS A 118 -12.03 1.34 6.19
N ILE A 119 -12.87 0.88 5.27
CA ILE A 119 -12.53 0.76 3.85
C ILE A 119 -12.23 2.12 3.24
N SER A 120 -12.99 3.16 3.58
CA SER A 120 -12.71 4.51 3.13
C SER A 120 -11.31 4.99 3.57
N ARG A 121 -10.91 4.69 4.82
CA ARG A 121 -9.55 5.00 5.30
C ARG A 121 -8.48 4.23 4.55
N ARG A 122 -8.69 2.94 4.29
CA ARG A 122 -7.77 2.12 3.48
C ARG A 122 -7.64 2.67 2.07
N ALA A 123 -8.76 3.01 1.42
CA ALA A 123 -8.77 3.58 0.08
C ALA A 123 -7.97 4.88 0.00
N ASN A 124 -8.09 5.75 1.00
CA ASN A 124 -7.29 6.99 1.08
C ASN A 124 -5.79 6.68 1.22
N LEU A 125 -5.40 5.74 2.09
CA LEU A 125 -3.99 5.34 2.22
C LEU A 125 -3.42 4.80 0.92
N VAL A 126 -4.18 3.94 0.21
CA VAL A 126 -3.78 3.41 -1.10
C VAL A 126 -3.61 4.55 -2.12
N LYS A 127 -4.56 5.49 -2.17
CA LYS A 127 -4.48 6.65 -3.06
C LYS A 127 -3.23 7.50 -2.78
N TYR A 128 -2.94 7.80 -1.52
CA TYR A 128 -1.73 8.53 -1.15
C TYR A 128 -0.47 7.75 -1.48
N SER A 129 -0.45 6.45 -1.25
CA SER A 129 0.67 5.58 -1.58
C SER A 129 0.97 5.59 -3.09
N ILE A 130 -0.06 5.51 -3.95
CA ILE A 130 0.09 5.62 -5.41
C ILE A 130 0.73 6.95 -5.79
N PHE A 131 0.22 8.05 -5.24
CA PHE A 131 0.74 9.38 -5.55
C PHE A 131 2.21 9.54 -5.13
N VAL A 132 2.55 9.09 -3.94
CA VAL A 132 3.93 9.13 -3.42
C VAL A 132 4.85 8.21 -4.24
N ALA A 133 4.38 7.00 -4.63
CA ALA A 133 5.12 6.10 -5.50
C ALA A 133 5.41 6.73 -6.87
N ALA A 134 4.43 7.40 -7.46
CA ALA A 134 4.60 8.06 -8.75
C ALA A 134 5.69 9.16 -8.69
N ILE A 135 5.67 9.99 -7.63
CA ILE A 135 6.71 11.02 -7.44
C ILE A 135 8.09 10.38 -7.29
N GLY A 136 8.24 9.38 -6.42
CA GLY A 136 9.51 8.69 -6.22
C GLY A 136 10.05 8.05 -7.50
N SER A 137 9.17 7.43 -8.28
CA SER A 137 9.52 6.80 -9.54
C SER A 137 9.99 7.82 -10.59
N ILE A 138 9.31 8.95 -10.70
CA ILE A 138 9.71 10.02 -11.63
C ILE A 138 11.10 10.53 -11.28
N LEU A 139 11.40 10.76 -10.00
CA LEU A 139 12.72 11.22 -9.55
C LEU A 139 13.83 10.22 -9.94
N ILE A 140 13.59 8.93 -9.73
CA ILE A 140 14.54 7.87 -10.08
C ILE A 140 14.70 7.77 -11.59
N LEU A 141 13.60 7.80 -12.36
CA LEU A 141 13.65 7.72 -13.82
C LEU A 141 14.40 8.91 -14.42
N VAL A 142 14.15 10.13 -13.94
CA VAL A 142 14.90 11.32 -14.39
C VAL A 142 16.38 11.17 -14.12
N SER A 143 16.76 10.69 -12.93
CA SER A 143 18.16 10.42 -12.60
C SER A 143 18.78 9.38 -13.52
N PHE A 144 18.04 8.29 -13.79
CA PHE A 144 18.52 7.19 -14.62
C PHE A 144 18.68 7.61 -16.10
N PHE A 145 17.69 8.27 -16.67
CA PHE A 145 17.77 8.76 -18.06
C PHE A 145 18.88 9.79 -18.23
N SER A 146 19.05 10.69 -17.28
CA SER A 146 20.17 11.64 -17.32
C SER A 146 21.54 10.93 -17.36
N ALA A 147 21.71 9.84 -16.61
CA ALA A 147 22.94 9.05 -16.62
C ALA A 147 23.18 8.27 -17.93
N LEU A 148 22.14 8.04 -18.72
CA LEU A 148 22.25 7.32 -19.99
C LEU A 148 22.49 8.24 -21.21
N PHE A 149 22.00 9.49 -21.15
CA PHE A 149 22.00 10.39 -22.31
C PHE A 149 22.99 11.55 -22.20
N PHE A 150 23.54 11.81 -21.04
CA PHE A 150 24.53 12.86 -20.78
C PHE A 150 25.80 12.30 -20.13
#